data_a5478e1ed27b2360e4a91c9ff47b3d4e
#
_entry.id   a5478e1ed27b2360e4a91c9ff47b3d4e
#
_cell.length_a   1.000
_cell.length_b   1.000
_cell.length_c   1.000
_cell.angle_alpha   90.00
_cell.angle_beta   90.00
_cell.angle_gamma   90.00
#
_symmetry.space_group_name_H-M   'P 1'
#
loop_
_entity.id
_entity.type
_entity.pdbx_description
1 polymer ?
#
loop_
_entity_poly.entity_id
_entity_poly.type
_entity_poly.pdbx_seq_one_letter_code
_entity_poly.pdbx_strand_id
1 'polypeptide(L)'
;GTGKSKVLVDNMAMLYDKGKINGAIIVAPKGVYRNWYSQEIPNHLASHIQPKMVLWTALTSKTKDKEYQSLFETGHDLHILIINVEALSTKKGLDFAAKFMRCHKTMLAIDESTTIKNPSAKRTKSILSLGKEATYRRILTGSPVTKSPLDLYTQCGFLNSYLLGYDSFYAFRNRYANMIDRNFGGRRVQLIGSYKRLDELADKLKGFSYRVLKDDCLDLPDKVYIRREVDLTDEQSKAYSTMKSAALALLKGKMATAPHVLTQMMRLHQITCGHLRNDDGTITEIKNNRLKELVNLLDEVEGKVIIWANYVHDIEHIVKTISDEFGSDSIVQYYGAIPAEQRQQNIEKFQDPNSKARFFIGNPQTGGYGITL
;
A
#
# COMPACT_ATOMS: atom_id res chain seq x y z
N GLY A 1 -5.74 -12.16 8.02
CA GLY A 1 -6.52 -10.97 8.21
C GLY A 1 -7.88 -11.18 8.88
N THR A 2 -8.64 -10.12 9.07
CA THR A 2 -9.95 -10.14 9.75
C THR A 2 -11.14 -10.44 8.80
N GLY A 3 -10.93 -11.09 7.65
CA GLY A 3 -12.00 -11.52 6.73
C GLY A 3 -12.55 -10.46 5.79
N LYS A 4 -11.89 -9.31 5.59
CA LYS A 4 -12.37 -8.23 4.72
C LYS A 4 -12.72 -8.69 3.30
N SER A 5 -11.83 -9.48 2.67
CA SER A 5 -12.03 -9.99 1.31
C SER A 5 -13.24 -10.91 1.23
N LYS A 6 -13.36 -11.85 2.19
CA LYS A 6 -14.51 -12.77 2.25
C LYS A 6 -15.83 -12.00 2.38
N VAL A 7 -15.92 -11.03 3.28
CA VAL A 7 -17.14 -10.20 3.45
C VAL A 7 -17.52 -9.50 2.14
N LEU A 8 -16.54 -8.99 1.38
CA LEU A 8 -16.83 -8.35 0.10
C LEU A 8 -17.33 -9.36 -0.93
N VAL A 9 -16.69 -10.53 -1.03
CA VAL A 9 -17.08 -11.58 -1.99
C VAL A 9 -18.46 -12.13 -1.64
N ASP A 10 -18.75 -12.40 -0.37
CA ASP A 10 -20.08 -12.81 0.07
C ASP A 10 -21.16 -11.76 -0.23
N ASN A 11 -20.85 -10.46 0.00
CA ASN A 11 -21.79 -9.38 -0.36
C ASN A 11 -22.01 -9.27 -1.87
N MET A 12 -20.97 -9.50 -2.67
CA MET A 12 -21.07 -9.55 -4.14
C MET A 12 -21.98 -10.71 -4.57
N ALA A 13 -21.78 -11.92 -4.05
CA ALA A 13 -22.61 -13.08 -4.31
C ALA A 13 -24.08 -12.84 -3.92
N MET A 14 -24.31 -12.31 -2.72
CA MET A 14 -25.66 -11.98 -2.24
C MET A 14 -26.37 -10.96 -3.13
N LEU A 15 -25.67 -9.94 -3.62
CA LEU A 15 -26.25 -8.94 -4.53
C LEU A 15 -26.56 -9.54 -5.90
N TYR A 16 -25.71 -10.44 -6.39
CA TYR A 16 -25.94 -11.17 -7.61
C TYR A 16 -27.16 -12.09 -7.49
N ASP A 17 -27.26 -12.92 -6.45
CA ASP A 17 -28.39 -13.84 -6.20
C ASP A 17 -29.73 -13.10 -6.13
N LYS A 18 -29.70 -11.86 -5.62
CA LYS A 18 -30.88 -10.98 -5.58
C LYS A 18 -31.17 -10.23 -6.88
N GLY A 19 -30.45 -10.51 -7.98
CA GLY A 19 -30.57 -9.84 -9.26
C GLY A 19 -30.26 -8.34 -9.21
N LYS A 20 -29.52 -7.88 -8.21
CA LYS A 20 -29.18 -6.47 -8.03
C LYS A 20 -27.96 -6.04 -8.82
N ILE A 21 -27.07 -6.96 -9.13
CA ILE A 21 -25.89 -6.75 -9.96
C ILE A 21 -25.71 -7.94 -10.92
N ASN A 22 -25.05 -7.70 -12.05
CA ASN A 22 -24.49 -8.73 -12.95
C ASN A 22 -23.03 -8.40 -13.29
N GLY A 23 -22.45 -7.37 -12.67
CA GLY A 23 -21.07 -6.98 -12.81
C GLY A 23 -20.44 -6.51 -11.52
N ALA A 24 -19.14 -6.69 -11.39
CA ALA A 24 -18.36 -6.13 -10.30
C ALA A 24 -17.02 -5.58 -10.80
N ILE A 25 -16.59 -4.46 -10.26
CA ILE A 25 -15.22 -3.95 -10.46
C ILE A 25 -14.54 -3.94 -9.10
N ILE A 26 -13.40 -4.64 -9.01
CA ILE A 26 -12.54 -4.62 -7.84
C ILE A 26 -11.29 -3.80 -8.16
N VAL A 27 -11.13 -2.69 -7.48
CA VAL A 27 -9.98 -1.80 -7.58
C VAL A 27 -9.07 -2.05 -6.40
N ALA A 28 -7.82 -2.45 -6.67
CA ALA A 28 -6.84 -2.72 -5.62
C ALA A 28 -5.45 -2.14 -5.98
N PRO A 29 -4.53 -1.97 -5.03
CA PRO A 29 -3.15 -1.58 -5.32
C PRO A 29 -2.46 -2.58 -6.26
N LYS A 30 -1.52 -2.09 -7.09
CA LYS A 30 -0.79 -2.91 -8.08
C LYS A 30 -0.11 -4.14 -7.48
N GLY A 31 0.31 -4.08 -6.21
CA GLY A 31 0.95 -5.20 -5.52
C GLY A 31 0.00 -6.34 -5.17
N VAL A 32 -1.31 -6.09 -5.07
CA VAL A 32 -2.30 -7.05 -4.54
C VAL A 32 -3.46 -7.36 -5.45
N TYR A 33 -3.70 -6.56 -6.51
CA TYR A 33 -4.87 -6.76 -7.37
C TYR A 33 -4.89 -8.15 -8.05
N ARG A 34 -3.72 -8.78 -8.28
CA ARG A 34 -3.61 -10.14 -8.80
C ARG A 34 -4.12 -11.19 -7.81
N ASN A 35 -3.92 -10.96 -6.51
CA ASN A 35 -4.39 -11.86 -5.47
C ASN A 35 -5.92 -11.99 -5.46
N TRP A 36 -6.64 -10.91 -5.80
CA TRP A 36 -8.08 -10.96 -5.99
C TRP A 36 -8.49 -11.93 -7.09
N TYR A 37 -7.72 -11.97 -8.18
CA TYR A 37 -7.99 -12.84 -9.32
C TYR A 37 -7.65 -14.30 -9.02
N SER A 38 -6.50 -14.58 -8.39
CA SER A 38 -5.95 -15.93 -8.23
C SER A 38 -6.35 -16.62 -6.93
N GLN A 39 -6.75 -15.85 -5.90
CA GLN A 39 -6.99 -16.39 -4.56
C GLN A 39 -8.34 -15.96 -3.96
N GLU A 40 -8.56 -14.66 -3.79
CA GLU A 40 -9.68 -14.18 -2.97
C GLU A 40 -11.04 -14.55 -3.57
N ILE A 41 -11.25 -14.30 -4.86
CA ILE A 41 -12.51 -14.64 -5.52
C ILE A 41 -12.66 -16.17 -5.66
N PRO A 42 -11.68 -16.92 -6.20
CA PRO A 42 -11.81 -18.37 -6.33
C PRO A 42 -12.06 -19.09 -5.00
N ASN A 43 -11.43 -18.65 -3.91
CA ASN A 43 -11.55 -19.31 -2.61
C ASN A 43 -12.84 -18.96 -1.85
N HIS A 44 -13.48 -17.83 -2.18
CA HIS A 44 -14.59 -17.32 -1.36
C HIS A 44 -15.91 -17.17 -2.12
N LEU A 45 -15.90 -17.17 -3.45
CA LEU A 45 -17.14 -17.05 -4.23
C LEU A 45 -17.96 -18.33 -4.11
N ALA A 46 -19.27 -18.17 -3.95
CA ALA A 46 -20.19 -19.29 -3.86
C ALA A 46 -20.12 -20.16 -5.12
N SER A 47 -20.05 -21.48 -4.97
CA SER A 47 -19.79 -22.46 -6.02
C SER A 47 -20.85 -22.51 -7.12
N HIS A 48 -22.07 -22.06 -6.84
CA HIS A 48 -23.16 -21.99 -7.83
C HIS A 48 -23.00 -20.81 -8.82
N ILE A 49 -22.14 -19.82 -8.53
CA ILE A 49 -21.92 -18.66 -9.38
C ILE A 49 -20.76 -18.95 -10.33
N GLN A 50 -20.99 -18.82 -11.63
CA GLN A 50 -19.99 -18.99 -12.68
C GLN A 50 -19.48 -17.61 -13.15
N PRO A 51 -18.39 -17.07 -12.56
CA PRO A 51 -17.95 -15.74 -12.89
C PRO A 51 -17.10 -15.73 -14.16
N LYS A 52 -17.28 -14.70 -14.99
CA LYS A 52 -16.30 -14.30 -15.98
C LYS A 52 -15.38 -13.25 -15.41
N MET A 53 -14.17 -13.65 -15.08
CA MET A 53 -13.18 -12.76 -14.44
C MET A 53 -12.11 -12.33 -15.43
N VAL A 54 -11.76 -11.06 -15.43
CA VAL A 54 -10.65 -10.52 -16.21
C VAL A 54 -9.76 -9.61 -15.36
N LEU A 55 -8.46 -9.86 -15.45
CA LEU A 55 -7.43 -9.04 -14.84
C LEU A 55 -6.93 -8.00 -15.84
N TRP A 56 -7.22 -6.73 -15.58
CA TRP A 56 -6.79 -5.64 -16.44
C TRP A 56 -5.27 -5.42 -16.37
N THR A 57 -4.64 -5.30 -17.53
CA THR A 57 -3.23 -4.94 -17.68
C THR A 57 -3.08 -3.89 -18.79
N ALA A 58 -2.02 -3.07 -18.70
CA ALA A 58 -1.74 -2.07 -19.74
C ALA A 58 -1.22 -2.69 -21.06
N LEU A 59 -0.73 -3.93 -20.99
CA LEU A 59 -0.23 -4.67 -22.14
C LEU A 59 -1.37 -5.00 -23.12
N THR A 60 -1.11 -4.82 -24.40
CA THR A 60 -2.01 -5.17 -25.49
C THR A 60 -1.45 -6.37 -26.25
N SER A 61 -2.28 -7.37 -26.44
CA SER A 61 -2.03 -8.50 -27.35
C SER A 61 -3.36 -8.99 -27.90
N LYS A 62 -3.36 -9.67 -29.03
CA LYS A 62 -4.58 -10.26 -29.60
C LYS A 62 -5.30 -11.18 -28.60
N THR A 63 -4.55 -11.90 -27.78
CA THR A 63 -5.09 -12.77 -26.73
C THR A 63 -5.76 -11.95 -25.63
N LYS A 64 -5.11 -10.86 -25.15
CA LYS A 64 -5.68 -9.96 -24.15
C LYS A 64 -6.90 -9.21 -24.66
N ASP A 65 -6.91 -8.80 -25.92
CA ASP A 65 -8.07 -8.15 -26.50
C ASP A 65 -9.28 -9.08 -26.55
N LYS A 66 -9.10 -10.38 -26.87
CA LYS A 66 -10.15 -11.39 -26.79
C LYS A 66 -10.64 -11.60 -25.35
N GLU A 67 -9.71 -11.68 -24.37
CA GLU A 67 -10.04 -11.78 -22.95
C GLU A 67 -10.86 -10.56 -22.49
N TYR A 68 -10.49 -9.36 -22.90
CA TYR A 68 -11.25 -8.15 -22.59
C TYR A 68 -12.64 -8.13 -23.25
N GLN A 69 -12.77 -8.60 -24.49
CA GLN A 69 -14.05 -8.68 -25.17
C GLN A 69 -15.00 -9.65 -24.47
N SER A 70 -14.50 -10.74 -23.92
CA SER A 70 -15.32 -11.72 -23.21
C SER A 70 -16.04 -11.19 -21.97
N LEU A 71 -15.61 -10.05 -21.41
CA LEU A 71 -16.37 -9.36 -20.35
C LEU A 71 -17.71 -8.78 -20.83
N PHE A 72 -17.92 -8.68 -22.15
CA PHE A 72 -19.11 -8.09 -22.77
C PHE A 72 -19.94 -9.14 -23.51
N GLU A 73 -19.54 -10.42 -23.47
CA GLU A 73 -20.28 -11.54 -24.05
C GLU A 73 -21.43 -11.95 -23.11
N THR A 74 -22.48 -12.51 -23.71
CA THR A 74 -23.59 -13.13 -23.00
C THR A 74 -23.24 -14.56 -22.60
N GLY A 75 -23.87 -15.09 -21.55
CA GLY A 75 -23.72 -16.50 -21.14
C GLY A 75 -22.89 -16.70 -19.85
N HIS A 76 -22.46 -15.62 -19.21
CA HIS A 76 -21.86 -15.66 -17.89
C HIS A 76 -22.79 -14.96 -16.90
N ASP A 77 -22.95 -15.55 -15.74
CA ASP A 77 -23.88 -15.04 -14.74
C ASP A 77 -23.35 -13.79 -14.05
N LEU A 78 -22.05 -13.74 -13.76
CA LEU A 78 -21.41 -12.62 -13.10
C LEU A 78 -20.11 -12.23 -13.83
N HIS A 79 -20.01 -10.97 -14.23
CA HIS A 79 -18.80 -10.44 -14.86
C HIS A 79 -17.96 -9.66 -13.83
N ILE A 80 -16.67 -9.98 -13.72
CA ILE A 80 -15.78 -9.35 -12.72
C ILE A 80 -14.55 -8.77 -13.41
N LEU A 81 -14.41 -7.46 -13.33
CA LEU A 81 -13.21 -6.73 -13.74
C LEU A 81 -12.33 -6.44 -12.52
N ILE A 82 -11.10 -6.93 -12.54
CA ILE A 82 -10.10 -6.63 -11.50
C ILE A 82 -9.06 -5.68 -12.10
N ILE A 83 -8.90 -4.51 -11.51
CA ILE A 83 -8.08 -3.43 -12.05
C ILE A 83 -7.25 -2.78 -10.95
N ASN A 84 -5.99 -2.42 -11.27
CA ASN A 84 -5.19 -1.69 -10.28
C ASN A 84 -5.56 -0.19 -10.25
N VAL A 85 -5.41 0.41 -9.07
CA VAL A 85 -5.80 1.80 -8.82
C VAL A 85 -5.04 2.80 -9.70
N GLU A 86 -3.80 2.50 -10.06
CA GLU A 86 -2.96 3.34 -10.91
C GLU A 86 -3.48 3.40 -12.35
N ALA A 87 -4.06 2.31 -12.84
CA ALA A 87 -4.67 2.24 -14.17
C ALA A 87 -5.79 3.27 -14.35
N LEU A 88 -6.54 3.56 -13.30
CA LEU A 88 -7.62 4.55 -13.32
C LEU A 88 -7.12 6.01 -13.39
N SER A 89 -5.80 6.24 -13.28
CA SER A 89 -5.18 7.52 -13.61
C SER A 89 -4.90 7.70 -15.10
N THR A 90 -4.99 6.61 -15.87
CA THR A 90 -4.80 6.60 -17.33
C THR A 90 -6.13 6.67 -18.06
N LYS A 91 -6.16 7.29 -19.25
CA LYS A 91 -7.37 7.34 -20.08
C LYS A 91 -7.85 5.93 -20.45
N LYS A 92 -6.92 5.05 -20.87
CA LYS A 92 -7.23 3.68 -21.31
C LYS A 92 -7.92 2.86 -20.21
N GLY A 93 -7.39 2.87 -18.98
CA GLY A 93 -7.97 2.12 -17.87
C GLY A 93 -9.32 2.70 -17.43
N LEU A 94 -9.43 4.04 -17.38
CA LEU A 94 -10.67 4.72 -17.03
C LEU A 94 -11.79 4.45 -18.05
N ASP A 95 -11.50 4.60 -19.35
CA ASP A 95 -12.48 4.37 -20.43
C ASP A 95 -12.95 2.91 -20.45
N PHE A 96 -12.05 1.96 -20.16
CA PHE A 96 -12.39 0.55 -20.08
C PHE A 96 -13.32 0.24 -18.91
N ALA A 97 -13.02 0.76 -17.71
CA ALA A 97 -13.88 0.62 -16.54
C ALA A 97 -15.25 1.28 -16.75
N ALA A 98 -15.29 2.48 -17.34
CA ALA A 98 -16.54 3.16 -17.67
C ALA A 98 -17.37 2.39 -18.72
N LYS A 99 -16.73 1.79 -19.74
CA LYS A 99 -17.40 0.91 -20.69
C LYS A 99 -18.05 -0.29 -19.99
N PHE A 100 -17.31 -0.94 -19.10
CA PHE A 100 -17.82 -2.06 -18.30
C PHE A 100 -19.08 -1.66 -17.50
N MET A 101 -19.04 -0.52 -16.82
CA MET A 101 -20.16 -0.04 -16.00
C MET A 101 -21.40 0.32 -16.80
N ARG A 102 -21.24 0.75 -18.05
CA ARG A 102 -22.40 1.00 -18.95
C ARG A 102 -23.07 -0.29 -19.41
N CYS A 103 -22.32 -1.42 -19.46
CA CYS A 103 -22.86 -2.70 -19.90
C CYS A 103 -23.44 -3.54 -18.76
N HIS A 104 -23.08 -3.25 -17.51
CA HIS A 104 -23.42 -4.08 -16.35
C HIS A 104 -23.99 -3.24 -15.20
N LYS A 105 -24.96 -3.81 -14.46
CA LYS A 105 -25.36 -3.29 -13.14
C LYS A 105 -24.24 -3.62 -12.16
N THR A 106 -23.41 -2.65 -11.81
CA THR A 106 -22.10 -2.88 -11.25
C THR A 106 -22.01 -2.54 -9.76
N MET A 107 -21.37 -3.44 -8.99
CA MET A 107 -20.75 -3.12 -7.70
C MET A 107 -19.32 -2.66 -7.94
N LEU A 108 -18.98 -1.45 -7.50
CA LEU A 108 -17.61 -0.93 -7.51
C LEU A 108 -17.03 -1.00 -6.10
N ALA A 109 -15.99 -1.79 -5.93
CA ALA A 109 -15.30 -1.98 -4.66
C ALA A 109 -13.85 -1.51 -4.74
N ILE A 110 -13.37 -0.87 -3.67
CA ILE A 110 -11.98 -0.42 -3.55
C ILE A 110 -11.35 -1.14 -2.36
N ASP A 111 -10.34 -1.94 -2.65
CA ASP A 111 -9.46 -2.48 -1.62
C ASP A 111 -8.32 -1.50 -1.35
N GLU A 112 -7.92 -1.40 -0.09
CA GLU A 112 -7.00 -0.40 0.44
C GLU A 112 -7.42 1.03 0.03
N SER A 113 -8.62 1.43 0.47
CA SER A 113 -9.24 2.72 0.11
C SER A 113 -8.43 3.96 0.49
N THR A 114 -7.41 3.82 1.34
CA THR A 114 -6.42 4.88 1.61
C THR A 114 -5.68 5.35 0.36
N THR A 115 -5.68 4.56 -0.72
CA THR A 115 -5.13 4.95 -2.03
C THR A 115 -5.85 6.14 -2.66
N ILE A 116 -7.10 6.41 -2.26
CA ILE A 116 -7.93 7.52 -2.74
C ILE A 116 -8.11 8.65 -1.71
N LYS A 117 -7.35 8.68 -0.63
CA LYS A 117 -7.48 9.68 0.45
C LYS A 117 -7.18 11.13 0.03
N ASN A 118 -6.37 11.33 -1.02
CA ASN A 118 -6.02 12.66 -1.50
C ASN A 118 -7.05 13.18 -2.51
N PRO A 119 -7.84 14.24 -2.17
CA PRO A 119 -8.90 14.76 -3.04
C PRO A 119 -8.38 15.37 -4.34
N SER A 120 -7.13 15.83 -4.39
CA SER A 120 -6.54 16.45 -5.58
C SER A 120 -5.95 15.44 -6.57
N ALA A 121 -5.70 14.21 -6.14
CA ALA A 121 -5.06 13.20 -6.97
C ALA A 121 -5.96 12.80 -8.16
N LYS A 122 -5.36 12.64 -9.36
CA LYS A 122 -6.06 12.27 -10.58
C LYS A 122 -6.85 10.96 -10.41
N ARG A 123 -6.22 9.93 -9.82
CA ARG A 123 -6.86 8.64 -9.54
C ARG A 123 -8.10 8.79 -8.65
N THR A 124 -8.04 9.63 -7.60
CA THR A 124 -9.17 9.89 -6.72
C THR A 124 -10.33 10.50 -7.47
N LYS A 125 -10.07 11.53 -8.28
CA LYS A 125 -11.10 12.19 -9.10
C LYS A 125 -11.74 11.21 -10.09
N SER A 126 -10.94 10.39 -10.76
CA SER A 126 -11.42 9.35 -11.70
C SER A 126 -12.31 8.32 -11.00
N ILE A 127 -11.88 7.83 -9.85
CA ILE A 127 -12.63 6.82 -9.08
C ILE A 127 -13.93 7.40 -8.50
N LEU A 128 -13.91 8.64 -8.00
CA LEU A 128 -15.12 9.32 -7.54
C LEU A 128 -16.12 9.53 -8.69
N SER A 129 -15.65 9.82 -9.90
CA SER A 129 -16.50 9.92 -11.09
C SER A 129 -17.13 8.57 -11.44
N LEU A 130 -16.34 7.50 -11.53
CA LEU A 130 -16.86 6.15 -11.74
C LEU A 130 -17.85 5.73 -10.65
N GLY A 131 -17.56 6.08 -9.39
CA GLY A 131 -18.43 5.75 -8.27
C GLY A 131 -19.87 6.29 -8.43
N LYS A 132 -20.05 7.41 -9.13
CA LYS A 132 -21.40 7.96 -9.40
C LYS A 132 -22.24 7.08 -10.31
N GLU A 133 -21.60 6.32 -11.18
CA GLU A 133 -22.25 5.41 -12.13
C GLU A 133 -22.52 4.03 -11.52
N ALA A 134 -21.83 3.68 -10.41
CA ALA A 134 -21.97 2.39 -9.76
C ALA A 134 -23.30 2.24 -9.02
N THR A 135 -23.95 1.07 -9.19
CA THR A 135 -25.17 0.72 -8.47
C THR A 135 -24.87 0.54 -6.97
N TYR A 136 -23.78 -0.12 -6.63
CA TYR A 136 -23.31 -0.33 -5.26
C TYR A 136 -21.85 0.05 -5.13
N ARG A 137 -21.47 0.61 -4.00
CA ARG A 137 -20.09 1.01 -3.69
C ARG A 137 -19.64 0.43 -2.37
N ARG A 138 -18.39 -0.05 -2.33
CA ARG A 138 -17.76 -0.62 -1.13
C ARG A 138 -16.33 -0.15 -1.02
N ILE A 139 -15.86 0.02 0.18
CA ILE A 139 -14.43 0.24 0.48
C ILE A 139 -13.97 -0.73 1.55
N LEU A 140 -12.75 -1.20 1.40
CA LEU A 140 -12.04 -2.02 2.37
C LEU A 140 -10.74 -1.33 2.74
N THR A 141 -10.36 -1.38 4.00
CA THR A 141 -9.05 -0.91 4.46
C THR A 141 -8.72 -1.47 5.84
N GLY A 142 -7.46 -1.71 6.10
CA GLY A 142 -6.97 -2.05 7.44
C GLY A 142 -6.83 -0.84 8.35
N SER A 143 -6.63 0.36 7.77
CA SER A 143 -6.47 1.62 8.52
C SER A 143 -6.98 2.79 7.68
N PRO A 144 -8.22 3.26 7.90
CA PRO A 144 -8.80 4.34 7.10
C PRO A 144 -8.14 5.70 7.33
N VAL A 145 -7.52 5.88 8.49
CA VAL A 145 -6.76 7.08 8.87
C VAL A 145 -5.29 6.73 8.91
N THR A 146 -4.48 7.27 8.02
CA THR A 146 -3.04 6.99 7.96
C THR A 146 -2.19 8.14 8.49
N LYS A 147 -2.56 9.37 8.20
CA LYS A 147 -1.85 10.58 8.64
C LYS A 147 -2.77 11.59 9.33
N SER A 148 -4.03 11.62 8.93
CA SER A 148 -4.96 12.66 9.33
C SER A 148 -6.39 12.15 9.29
N PRO A 149 -7.27 12.51 10.24
CA PRO A 149 -8.70 12.26 10.15
C PRO A 149 -9.33 12.79 8.86
N LEU A 150 -8.69 13.76 8.20
CA LEU A 150 -9.13 14.31 6.92
C LEU A 150 -8.99 13.31 5.76
N ASP A 151 -8.21 12.25 5.93
CA ASP A 151 -8.10 11.13 4.97
C ASP A 151 -9.47 10.46 4.71
N LEU A 152 -10.43 10.60 5.62
CA LEU A 152 -11.77 10.02 5.51
C LEU A 152 -12.67 10.71 4.49
N TYR A 153 -12.44 12.00 4.19
CA TYR A 153 -13.35 12.77 3.36
C TYR A 153 -13.63 12.12 2.00
N THR A 154 -12.60 11.81 1.25
CA THR A 154 -12.75 11.22 -0.08
C THR A 154 -13.15 9.75 -0.05
N GLN A 155 -12.72 9.01 0.97
CA GLN A 155 -13.09 7.61 1.15
C GLN A 155 -14.59 7.47 1.42
N CYS A 156 -15.14 8.28 2.33
CA CYS A 156 -16.58 8.32 2.59
C CYS A 156 -17.35 8.92 1.42
N GLY A 157 -16.81 9.97 0.79
CA GLY A 157 -17.39 10.61 -0.39
C GLY A 157 -17.52 9.67 -1.59
N PHE A 158 -16.64 8.67 -1.71
CA PHE A 158 -16.80 7.61 -2.70
C PHE A 158 -18.03 6.75 -2.42
N LEU A 159 -18.31 6.40 -1.18
CA LEU A 159 -19.52 5.64 -0.81
C LEU A 159 -20.78 6.44 -1.08
N ASN A 160 -20.84 7.63 -0.54
CA ASN A 160 -21.89 8.62 -0.79
C ASN A 160 -21.39 9.99 -0.32
N SER A 161 -21.51 11.02 -1.17
CA SER A 161 -21.08 12.39 -0.87
C SER A 161 -21.76 13.02 0.34
N TYR A 162 -22.95 12.54 0.70
CA TYR A 162 -23.75 13.07 1.84
C TYR A 162 -23.45 12.40 3.18
N LEU A 163 -22.70 11.28 3.23
CA LEU A 163 -22.47 10.52 4.48
C LEU A 163 -21.86 11.35 5.61
N LEU A 164 -20.93 12.21 5.28
CA LEU A 164 -20.27 13.08 6.28
C LEU A 164 -21.01 14.41 6.48
N GLY A 165 -21.92 14.79 5.58
CA GLY A 165 -22.72 16.03 5.67
C GLY A 165 -21.93 17.29 5.31
N TYR A 166 -20.93 17.20 4.42
CA TYR A 166 -20.12 18.35 3.98
C TYR A 166 -19.99 18.38 2.45
N ASP A 167 -20.33 19.48 1.83
CA ASP A 167 -20.30 19.66 0.38
C ASP A 167 -18.88 19.87 -0.17
N SER A 168 -17.91 20.25 0.67
CA SER A 168 -16.54 20.47 0.27
C SER A 168 -15.53 19.98 1.28
N PHE A 169 -14.35 19.61 0.78
CA PHE A 169 -13.21 19.26 1.62
C PHE A 169 -12.82 20.38 2.59
N TYR A 170 -12.94 21.65 2.18
CA TYR A 170 -12.61 22.78 3.03
C TYR A 170 -13.60 22.95 4.20
N ALA A 171 -14.89 22.74 3.97
CA ALA A 171 -15.88 22.74 5.03
C ALA A 171 -15.64 21.61 6.04
N PHE A 172 -15.38 20.40 5.56
CA PHE A 172 -14.99 19.26 6.38
C PHE A 172 -13.71 19.53 7.18
N ARG A 173 -12.64 20.03 6.53
CA ARG A 173 -11.39 20.39 7.19
C ARG A 173 -11.59 21.41 8.30
N ASN A 174 -12.32 22.48 8.06
CA ASN A 174 -12.57 23.54 9.04
C ASN A 174 -13.41 23.04 10.23
N ARG A 175 -14.27 22.04 10.02
CA ARG A 175 -15.03 21.41 11.11
C ARG A 175 -14.13 20.60 12.05
N TYR A 176 -13.16 19.85 11.50
CA TYR A 176 -12.38 18.87 12.25
C TYR A 176 -10.92 19.24 12.47
N ALA A 177 -10.46 20.37 11.93
CA ALA A 177 -9.09 20.84 12.15
C ALA A 177 -9.06 22.32 12.58
N ASN A 178 -8.12 22.66 13.44
CA ASN A 178 -7.73 24.03 13.73
C ASN A 178 -6.57 24.41 12.84
N MET A 179 -6.75 25.48 12.08
CA MET A 179 -5.72 25.98 11.16
C MET A 179 -4.86 27.03 11.85
N ILE A 180 -3.54 26.97 11.63
CA ILE A 180 -2.57 27.95 12.08
C ILE A 180 -1.88 28.56 10.86
N ASP A 181 -1.71 29.87 10.88
CA ASP A 181 -0.95 30.57 9.86
C ASP A 181 0.53 30.58 10.21
N ARG A 182 1.38 30.18 9.28
CA ARG A 182 2.83 30.26 9.37
C ARG A 182 3.39 31.08 8.21
N ASN A 183 4.38 31.89 8.51
CA ASN A 183 5.08 32.68 7.50
C ASN A 183 6.43 32.02 7.19
N PHE A 184 6.60 31.57 5.95
CA PHE A 184 7.84 30.98 5.46
C PHE A 184 8.41 31.90 4.35
N GLY A 185 9.46 32.66 4.70
CA GLY A 185 10.14 33.51 3.72
C GLY A 185 9.23 34.55 3.06
N GLY A 186 8.31 35.17 3.82
CA GLY A 186 7.34 36.15 3.31
C GLY A 186 6.05 35.56 2.72
N ARG A 187 5.96 34.23 2.59
CA ARG A 187 4.75 33.54 2.10
C ARG A 187 3.93 32.99 3.26
N ARG A 188 2.69 33.45 3.39
CA ARG A 188 1.74 32.93 4.38
C ARG A 188 1.23 31.57 3.92
N VAL A 189 1.36 30.55 4.79
CA VAL A 189 0.91 29.17 4.56
C VAL A 189 0.04 28.75 5.73
N GLN A 190 -1.13 28.19 5.44
CA GLN A 190 -2.00 27.59 6.44
C GLN A 190 -1.59 26.14 6.68
N LEU A 191 -1.32 25.82 7.93
CA LEU A 191 -1.02 24.47 8.40
C LEU A 191 -2.07 23.98 9.38
N ILE A 192 -2.21 22.67 9.51
CA ILE A 192 -3.05 22.05 10.55
C ILE A 192 -2.27 22.11 11.87
N GLY A 193 -2.82 22.79 12.86
CA GLY A 193 -2.26 22.88 14.21
C GLY A 193 -2.71 21.73 15.11
N SER A 194 -3.99 21.41 15.08
CA SER A 194 -4.60 20.33 15.85
C SER A 194 -5.89 19.84 15.22
N TYR A 195 -6.38 18.69 15.68
CA TYR A 195 -7.72 18.19 15.30
C TYR A 195 -8.70 18.41 16.44
N LYS A 196 -9.99 18.48 16.10
CA LYS A 196 -11.09 18.70 17.04
C LYS A 196 -12.32 17.87 16.65
N ARG A 197 -13.23 17.66 17.60
CA ARG A 197 -14.54 16.97 17.36
C ARG A 197 -14.39 15.57 16.77
N LEU A 198 -13.35 14.84 17.19
CA LEU A 198 -13.07 13.50 16.65
C LEU A 198 -14.16 12.50 17.06
N ASP A 199 -14.79 12.68 18.23
CA ASP A 199 -15.89 11.83 18.69
C ASP A 199 -17.11 11.99 17.79
N GLU A 200 -17.47 13.22 17.39
CA GLU A 200 -18.52 13.47 16.40
C GLU A 200 -18.25 12.76 15.07
N LEU A 201 -16.99 12.79 14.62
CA LEU A 201 -16.60 12.10 13.38
C LEU A 201 -16.68 10.58 13.54
N ALA A 202 -16.23 10.04 14.67
CA ALA A 202 -16.32 8.62 14.97
C ALA A 202 -17.77 8.13 15.01
N ASP A 203 -18.67 8.90 15.63
CA ASP A 203 -20.09 8.55 15.69
C ASP A 203 -20.75 8.56 14.30
N LYS A 204 -20.41 9.51 13.45
CA LYS A 204 -20.89 9.51 12.05
C LYS A 204 -20.45 8.25 11.30
N LEU A 205 -19.22 7.77 11.51
CA LEU A 205 -18.71 6.57 10.86
C LEU A 205 -19.45 5.30 11.29
N LYS A 206 -19.86 5.18 12.55
CA LYS A 206 -20.61 4.02 13.08
C LYS A 206 -21.87 3.71 12.29
N GLY A 207 -22.51 4.72 11.72
CA GLY A 207 -23.78 4.56 10.99
C GLY A 207 -23.69 3.81 9.67
N PHE A 208 -22.47 3.69 9.07
CA PHE A 208 -22.28 3.07 7.75
C PHE A 208 -20.99 2.27 7.61
N SER A 209 -20.21 2.12 8.67
CA SER A 209 -18.97 1.34 8.66
C SER A 209 -19.00 0.23 9.70
N TYR A 210 -18.27 -0.84 9.41
CA TYR A 210 -18.05 -1.94 10.32
C TYR A 210 -16.55 -2.10 10.55
N ARG A 211 -16.13 -2.22 11.81
CA ARG A 211 -14.75 -2.38 12.23
C ARG A 211 -14.60 -3.62 13.07
N VAL A 212 -13.61 -4.44 12.75
CA VAL A 212 -13.21 -5.61 13.52
C VAL A 212 -11.73 -5.46 13.86
N LEU A 213 -11.38 -5.59 15.12
CA LEU A 213 -9.98 -5.64 15.56
C LEU A 213 -9.48 -7.09 15.49
N LYS A 214 -8.17 -7.26 15.31
CA LYS A 214 -7.56 -8.59 15.32
C LYS A 214 -7.74 -9.26 16.68
N ASP A 215 -7.59 -8.49 17.73
CA ASP A 215 -7.70 -8.95 19.12
C ASP A 215 -9.13 -9.40 19.50
N ASP A 216 -10.16 -8.92 18.76
CA ASP A 216 -11.55 -9.31 18.98
C ASP A 216 -11.92 -10.65 18.29
N CYS A 217 -11.12 -11.11 17.32
CA CYS A 217 -11.52 -12.23 16.45
C CYS A 217 -10.41 -13.26 16.18
N LEU A 218 -9.21 -13.05 16.65
CA LEU A 218 -8.08 -13.95 16.47
C LEU A 218 -7.37 -14.15 17.81
N ASP A 219 -7.16 -15.42 18.16
CA ASP A 219 -6.31 -15.80 19.28
C ASP A 219 -4.86 -15.84 18.78
N LEU A 220 -4.17 -14.72 18.91
CA LEU A 220 -2.79 -14.54 18.50
C LEU A 220 -1.92 -14.27 19.74
N PRO A 221 -0.69 -14.80 19.77
CA PRO A 221 0.24 -14.47 20.83
C PRO A 221 0.57 -12.95 20.81
N ASP A 222 0.91 -12.45 21.99
CA ASP A 222 1.32 -11.06 22.14
C ASP A 222 2.52 -10.72 21.28
N LYS A 223 2.52 -9.49 20.73
CA LYS A 223 3.65 -8.97 19.96
C LYS A 223 4.75 -8.55 20.89
N VAL A 224 5.92 -9.14 20.72
CA VAL A 224 7.13 -8.73 21.45
C VAL A 224 7.94 -7.78 20.57
N TYR A 225 8.25 -6.61 21.08
CA TYR A 225 9.09 -5.61 20.41
C TYR A 225 10.45 -5.57 21.08
N ILE A 226 11.50 -5.93 20.36
CA ILE A 226 12.87 -5.92 20.85
C ILE A 226 13.66 -4.88 20.05
N ARG A 227 14.41 -4.03 20.76
CA ARG A 227 15.34 -3.08 20.17
C ARG A 227 16.76 -3.60 20.34
N ARG A 228 17.49 -3.73 19.25
CA ARG A 228 18.91 -3.99 19.23
C ARG A 228 19.68 -2.72 18.90
N GLU A 229 20.60 -2.33 19.74
CA GLU A 229 21.48 -1.19 19.52
C GLU A 229 22.80 -1.69 18.92
N VAL A 230 23.24 -1.00 17.87
CA VAL A 230 24.48 -1.35 17.14
C VAL A 230 25.35 -0.10 17.08
N ASP A 231 26.53 -0.17 17.65
CA ASP A 231 27.49 0.93 17.64
C ASP A 231 28.00 1.22 16.24
N LEU A 232 28.14 2.50 15.92
CA LEU A 232 28.77 2.94 14.69
C LEU A 232 30.28 2.61 14.73
N THR A 233 30.84 2.24 13.61
CA THR A 233 32.28 2.17 13.45
C THR A 233 32.91 3.56 13.51
N ASP A 234 34.22 3.66 13.75
CA ASP A 234 34.94 4.95 13.72
C ASP A 234 34.78 5.68 12.39
N GLU A 235 34.79 4.94 11.30
CA GLU A 235 34.56 5.46 9.94
C GLU A 235 33.15 6.05 9.80
N GLN A 236 32.13 5.30 10.23
CA GLN A 236 30.74 5.81 10.24
C GLN A 236 30.59 7.04 11.14
N SER A 237 31.17 7.02 12.34
CA SER A 237 31.09 8.13 13.30
C SER A 237 31.70 9.41 12.72
N LYS A 238 32.87 9.31 12.06
CA LYS A 238 33.51 10.45 11.37
C LYS A 238 32.64 10.97 10.23
N ALA A 239 32.18 10.09 9.34
CA ALA A 239 31.33 10.45 8.21
C ALA A 239 30.02 11.10 8.69
N TYR A 240 29.38 10.50 9.70
CA TYR A 240 28.14 11.01 10.29
C TYR A 240 28.31 12.39 10.92
N SER A 241 29.37 12.59 11.71
CA SER A 241 29.65 13.88 12.37
C SER A 241 29.94 14.97 11.38
N THR A 242 30.73 14.70 10.33
CA THR A 242 31.01 15.62 9.24
C THR A 242 29.73 16.04 8.51
N MET A 243 28.91 15.07 8.10
CA MET A 243 27.63 15.31 7.41
C MET A 243 26.65 16.08 8.30
N LYS A 244 26.56 15.75 9.60
CA LYS A 244 25.71 16.44 10.57
C LYS A 244 26.13 17.88 10.76
N SER A 245 27.43 18.15 10.85
CA SER A 245 27.97 19.50 10.98
C SER A 245 27.67 20.37 9.75
N ALA A 246 27.85 19.81 8.54
CA ALA A 246 27.48 20.47 7.29
C ALA A 246 25.98 20.77 7.21
N ALA A 247 25.13 19.83 7.60
CA ALA A 247 23.68 20.03 7.66
C ALA A 247 23.28 21.14 8.64
N LEU A 248 23.89 21.20 9.81
CA LEU A 248 23.64 22.24 10.80
C LEU A 248 24.13 23.62 10.34
N ALA A 249 25.25 23.70 9.63
CA ALA A 249 25.76 24.95 9.04
C ALA A 249 24.78 25.51 7.99
N LEU A 250 24.26 24.66 7.13
CA LEU A 250 23.23 25.05 6.13
C LEU A 250 21.95 25.58 6.80
N LEU A 251 21.52 24.97 7.89
CA LEU A 251 20.34 25.41 8.65
C LEU A 251 20.58 26.77 9.33
N LYS A 252 21.74 26.97 9.95
CA LYS A 252 22.11 28.24 10.62
C LYS A 252 22.29 29.40 9.62
N GLY A 253 22.79 29.10 8.43
CA GLY A 253 22.98 30.09 7.36
C GLY A 253 21.69 30.54 6.66
N LYS A 254 20.52 30.09 7.08
CA LYS A 254 19.20 30.37 6.46
C LYS A 254 19.08 30.00 4.96
N MET A 255 20.03 29.24 4.44
CA MET A 255 20.07 28.82 3.03
C MET A 255 19.40 27.46 2.77
N ALA A 256 18.93 26.77 3.84
CA ALA A 256 18.34 25.45 3.72
C ALA A 256 16.85 25.53 3.37
N THR A 257 16.48 24.99 2.22
CA THR A 257 15.08 24.69 1.88
C THR A 257 14.70 23.33 2.44
N ALA A 258 13.41 23.04 2.60
CA ALA A 258 12.93 21.75 3.08
C ALA A 258 13.49 20.54 2.31
N PRO A 259 13.64 20.55 0.97
CA PRO A 259 14.30 19.47 0.22
C PRO A 259 15.74 19.23 0.64
N HIS A 260 16.52 20.27 0.92
CA HIS A 260 17.92 20.12 1.36
C HIS A 260 18.00 19.43 2.73
N VAL A 261 17.13 19.79 3.65
CA VAL A 261 17.08 19.15 4.99
C VAL A 261 16.74 17.67 4.87
N LEU A 262 15.73 17.33 4.07
CA LEU A 262 15.35 15.93 3.82
C LEU A 262 16.49 15.13 3.19
N THR A 263 17.18 15.70 2.20
CA THR A 263 18.34 15.06 1.57
C THR A 263 19.43 14.77 2.60
N GLN A 264 19.74 15.72 3.47
CA GLN A 264 20.76 15.53 4.52
C GLN A 264 20.35 14.46 5.52
N MET A 265 19.08 14.42 5.92
CA MET A 265 18.56 13.34 6.80
C MET A 265 18.68 11.96 6.12
N MET A 266 18.36 11.86 4.83
CA MET A 266 18.52 10.62 4.07
C MET A 266 19.98 10.18 4.02
N ARG A 267 20.92 11.10 3.81
CA ARG A 267 22.36 10.80 3.78
C ARG A 267 22.89 10.34 5.14
N LEU A 268 22.48 11.02 6.24
CA LEU A 268 22.79 10.56 7.59
C LEU A 268 22.28 9.15 7.84
N HIS A 269 21.06 8.84 7.39
CA HIS A 269 20.52 7.50 7.50
C HIS A 269 21.29 6.48 6.65
N GLN A 270 21.69 6.82 5.42
CA GLN A 270 22.52 5.97 4.58
C GLN A 270 23.87 5.65 5.25
N ILE A 271 24.54 6.65 5.86
CA ILE A 271 25.79 6.44 6.59
C ILE A 271 25.58 5.41 7.73
N THR A 272 24.48 5.49 8.47
CA THR A 272 24.19 4.49 9.51
C THR A 272 23.88 3.12 8.94
N CYS A 273 23.44 3.03 7.68
CA CYS A 273 23.26 1.78 6.95
C CYS A 273 24.55 1.21 6.34
N GLY A 274 25.65 1.95 6.37
CA GLY A 274 26.95 1.51 5.86
C GLY A 274 27.24 1.87 4.41
N HIS A 275 26.53 2.86 3.87
CA HIS A 275 26.78 3.39 2.52
C HIS A 275 26.43 4.86 2.41
N LEU A 276 26.93 5.52 1.38
CA LEU A 276 26.56 6.87 1.00
C LEU A 276 26.42 6.95 -0.52
N ARG A 277 25.27 7.38 -0.99
CA ARG A 277 25.07 7.70 -2.40
C ARG A 277 25.58 9.11 -2.69
N ASN A 278 26.57 9.23 -3.57
CA ASN A 278 27.17 10.49 -4.02
C ASN A 278 26.25 11.23 -5.00
N ASP A 279 26.56 12.51 -5.26
CA ASP A 279 25.80 13.34 -6.21
C ASP A 279 25.89 12.87 -7.66
N ASP A 280 27.00 12.21 -8.02
CA ASP A 280 27.21 11.57 -9.33
C ASP A 280 26.48 10.22 -9.48
N GLY A 281 25.79 9.78 -8.44
CA GLY A 281 25.04 8.53 -8.42
C GLY A 281 25.86 7.30 -7.99
N THR A 282 27.18 7.44 -7.80
CA THR A 282 28.02 6.35 -7.26
C THR A 282 27.72 6.10 -5.79
N ILE A 283 28.08 4.90 -5.32
CA ILE A 283 27.90 4.51 -3.92
C ILE A 283 29.26 4.32 -3.29
N THR A 284 29.50 4.99 -2.17
CA THR A 284 30.66 4.77 -1.30
C THR A 284 30.27 3.83 -0.20
N GLU A 285 30.97 2.70 -0.09
CA GLU A 285 30.83 1.75 1.00
C GLU A 285 31.47 2.28 2.27
N ILE A 286 30.82 2.03 3.39
CA ILE A 286 31.29 2.39 4.73
C ILE A 286 31.17 1.15 5.62
N LYS A 287 32.26 0.71 6.24
CA LYS A 287 32.21 -0.44 7.16
C LYS A 287 31.19 -0.21 8.25
N ASN A 288 30.36 -1.24 8.52
CA ASN A 288 29.33 -1.17 9.55
C ASN A 288 29.18 -2.49 10.29
N ASN A 289 28.66 -2.43 11.52
CA ASN A 289 28.46 -3.59 12.38
C ASN A 289 27.07 -4.23 12.22
N ARG A 290 26.15 -3.62 11.44
CA ARG A 290 24.75 -4.04 11.36
C ARG A 290 24.57 -5.42 10.74
N LEU A 291 25.32 -5.74 9.68
CA LEU A 291 25.21 -7.05 9.02
C LEU A 291 25.65 -8.17 9.94
N LYS A 292 26.73 -7.95 10.71
CA LYS A 292 27.20 -8.92 11.71
C LYS A 292 26.15 -9.14 12.80
N GLU A 293 25.56 -8.06 13.31
CA GLU A 293 24.50 -8.14 14.33
C GLU A 293 23.23 -8.79 13.76
N LEU A 294 22.93 -8.56 12.49
CA LEU A 294 21.81 -9.23 11.82
C LEU A 294 22.03 -10.75 11.78
N VAL A 295 23.23 -11.22 11.40
CA VAL A 295 23.55 -12.64 11.38
C VAL A 295 23.42 -13.24 12.78
N ASN A 296 23.98 -12.60 13.80
CA ASN A 296 23.85 -13.03 15.20
C ASN A 296 22.37 -13.18 15.60
N LEU A 297 21.56 -12.20 15.24
CA LEU A 297 20.11 -12.25 15.51
C LEU A 297 19.41 -13.39 14.78
N LEU A 298 19.79 -13.68 13.53
CA LEU A 298 19.18 -14.74 12.73
C LEU A 298 19.57 -16.15 13.25
N ASP A 299 20.71 -16.29 13.90
CA ASP A 299 21.12 -17.52 14.59
C ASP A 299 20.29 -17.76 15.87
N GLU A 300 19.85 -16.69 16.54
CA GLU A 300 19.03 -16.79 17.75
C GLU A 300 17.54 -17.10 17.47
N VAL A 301 17.08 -16.81 16.26
CA VAL A 301 15.65 -16.89 15.90
C VAL A 301 15.37 -18.17 15.12
N GLU A 302 14.40 -18.95 15.58
CA GLU A 302 13.87 -20.12 14.87
C GLU A 302 12.75 -19.70 13.90
N GLY A 303 12.51 -20.53 12.87
CA GLY A 303 11.41 -20.37 11.94
C GLY A 303 11.65 -19.34 10.82
N LYS A 304 10.57 -18.88 10.19
CA LYS A 304 10.61 -17.96 9.06
C LYS A 304 10.76 -16.52 9.54
N VAL A 305 11.60 -15.75 8.85
CA VAL A 305 11.95 -14.38 9.21
C VAL A 305 11.66 -13.44 8.04
N ILE A 306 11.07 -12.29 8.33
CA ILE A 306 10.86 -11.21 7.37
C ILE A 306 11.81 -10.07 7.70
N ILE A 307 12.64 -9.67 6.73
CA ILE A 307 13.64 -8.61 6.87
C ILE A 307 13.26 -7.44 5.97
N TRP A 308 13.02 -6.29 6.58
CA TRP A 308 12.70 -5.07 5.85
C TRP A 308 13.89 -4.11 5.81
N ALA A 309 14.29 -3.69 4.62
CA ALA A 309 15.29 -2.66 4.42
C ALA A 309 14.79 -1.56 3.47
N ASN A 310 15.19 -0.30 3.74
CA ASN A 310 14.69 0.85 3.01
C ASN A 310 15.41 1.09 1.67
N TYR A 311 16.67 0.72 1.56
CA TYR A 311 17.48 0.95 0.37
C TYR A 311 17.75 -0.36 -0.37
N VAL A 312 17.71 -0.31 -1.70
CA VAL A 312 18.00 -1.49 -2.55
C VAL A 312 19.42 -1.99 -2.28
N HIS A 313 20.38 -1.08 -2.14
CA HIS A 313 21.76 -1.41 -1.80
C HIS A 313 21.88 -2.22 -0.50
N ASP A 314 21.16 -1.83 0.56
CA ASP A 314 21.12 -2.60 1.81
C ASP A 314 20.51 -3.99 1.59
N ILE A 315 19.44 -4.08 0.79
CA ILE A 315 18.81 -5.37 0.46
C ILE A 315 19.81 -6.30 -0.21
N GLU A 316 20.56 -5.80 -1.20
CA GLU A 316 21.55 -6.58 -1.93
C GLU A 316 22.68 -7.09 -1.00
N HIS A 317 23.16 -6.24 -0.07
CA HIS A 317 24.15 -6.62 0.93
C HIS A 317 23.60 -7.64 1.93
N ILE A 318 22.38 -7.46 2.43
CA ILE A 318 21.71 -8.41 3.32
C ILE A 318 21.54 -9.76 2.60
N VAL A 319 21.08 -9.75 1.35
CA VAL A 319 20.90 -10.96 0.54
C VAL A 319 22.23 -11.69 0.40
N LYS A 320 23.31 -10.98 0.05
CA LYS A 320 24.64 -11.57 -0.08
C LYS A 320 25.11 -12.20 1.24
N THR A 321 25.05 -11.44 2.34
CA THR A 321 25.50 -11.91 3.66
C THR A 321 24.71 -13.13 4.12
N ILE A 322 23.38 -13.13 3.99
CA ILE A 322 22.55 -14.27 4.39
C ILE A 322 22.76 -15.47 3.45
N SER A 323 22.99 -15.21 2.15
CA SER A 323 23.30 -16.27 1.18
C SER A 323 24.61 -16.98 1.50
N ASP A 324 25.62 -16.22 1.92
CA ASP A 324 26.94 -16.76 2.28
C ASP A 324 26.88 -17.61 3.57
N GLU A 325 26.05 -17.23 4.55
CA GLU A 325 25.89 -17.90 5.85
C GLU A 325 24.90 -19.07 5.83
N PHE A 326 23.73 -18.86 5.23
CA PHE A 326 22.58 -19.79 5.31
C PHE A 326 22.23 -20.45 3.98
N GLY A 327 22.97 -20.15 2.91
CA GLY A 327 22.74 -20.65 1.57
C GLY A 327 21.67 -19.85 0.78
N SER A 328 21.86 -19.77 -0.52
CA SER A 328 21.00 -19.00 -1.43
C SER A 328 19.54 -19.51 -1.51
N ASP A 329 19.33 -20.82 -1.26
CA ASP A 329 18.00 -21.43 -1.26
C ASP A 329 17.12 -20.97 -0.10
N SER A 330 17.75 -20.46 0.98
CA SER A 330 17.07 -19.98 2.19
C SER A 330 16.37 -18.63 2.00
N ILE A 331 16.61 -17.95 0.88
CA ILE A 331 16.21 -16.56 0.67
C ILE A 331 15.15 -16.44 -0.43
N VAL A 332 14.19 -15.52 -0.21
CA VAL A 332 13.37 -14.92 -1.25
C VAL A 332 13.44 -13.40 -1.18
N GLN A 333 13.39 -12.75 -2.33
CA GLN A 333 13.55 -11.30 -2.44
C GLN A 333 12.25 -10.63 -2.90
N TYR A 334 11.92 -9.46 -2.33
CA TYR A 334 10.70 -8.74 -2.66
C TYR A 334 10.90 -7.21 -2.64
N TYR A 335 11.34 -6.65 -3.76
CA TYR A 335 11.49 -5.19 -3.93
C TYR A 335 11.25 -4.77 -5.38
N GLY A 336 11.28 -3.46 -5.65
CA GLY A 336 10.80 -2.89 -6.91
C GLY A 336 11.48 -3.38 -8.17
N ALA A 337 12.78 -3.72 -8.12
CA ALA A 337 13.52 -4.22 -9.27
C ALA A 337 13.17 -5.67 -9.66
N ILE A 338 12.60 -6.46 -8.73
CA ILE A 338 12.18 -7.84 -9.02
C ILE A 338 10.88 -7.80 -9.87
N PRO A 339 10.82 -8.53 -11.00
CA PRO A 339 9.62 -8.62 -11.83
C PRO A 339 8.39 -9.09 -11.03
N ALA A 340 7.20 -8.61 -11.39
CA ALA A 340 5.97 -8.88 -10.64
C ALA A 340 5.64 -10.38 -10.55
N GLU A 341 5.91 -11.15 -11.62
CA GLU A 341 5.70 -12.59 -11.64
C GLU A 341 6.66 -13.31 -10.68
N GLN A 342 7.92 -12.93 -10.70
CA GLN A 342 8.93 -13.48 -9.79
C GLN A 342 8.61 -13.15 -8.33
N ARG A 343 8.09 -11.95 -8.06
CA ARG A 343 7.65 -11.58 -6.70
C ARG A 343 6.52 -12.45 -6.20
N GLN A 344 5.58 -12.83 -7.07
CA GLN A 344 4.49 -13.74 -6.72
C GLN A 344 5.02 -15.14 -6.42
N GLN A 345 5.90 -15.67 -7.25
CA GLN A 345 6.56 -16.96 -7.01
C GLN A 345 7.37 -16.96 -5.70
N ASN A 346 8.02 -15.84 -5.39
CA ASN A 346 8.78 -15.68 -4.14
C ASN A 346 7.86 -15.70 -2.90
N ILE A 347 6.66 -15.13 -2.99
CA ILE A 347 5.65 -15.24 -1.92
C ILE A 347 5.23 -16.70 -1.75
N GLU A 348 4.86 -17.38 -2.83
CA GLU A 348 4.44 -18.79 -2.81
C GLU A 348 5.55 -19.69 -2.24
N LYS A 349 6.81 -19.48 -2.68
CA LYS A 349 7.97 -20.19 -2.15
C LYS A 349 8.17 -19.94 -0.65
N PHE A 350 7.95 -18.71 -0.17
CA PHE A 350 8.06 -18.41 1.26
C PHE A 350 6.91 -18.98 2.07
N GLN A 351 5.68 -19.02 1.54
CA GLN A 351 4.52 -19.59 2.21
C GLN A 351 4.57 -21.12 2.31
N ASP A 352 5.20 -21.80 1.34
CA ASP A 352 5.30 -23.25 1.33
C ASP A 352 6.08 -23.77 2.57
N PRO A 353 5.44 -24.56 3.45
CA PRO A 353 6.09 -25.10 4.63
C PRO A 353 7.23 -26.08 4.32
N ASN A 354 7.24 -26.70 3.13
CA ASN A 354 8.27 -27.63 2.68
C ASN A 354 9.44 -26.91 1.96
N SER A 355 9.33 -25.62 1.73
CA SER A 355 10.38 -24.85 1.10
C SER A 355 11.53 -24.56 2.07
N LYS A 356 12.75 -24.58 1.55
CA LYS A 356 13.93 -24.12 2.29
C LYS A 356 13.96 -22.60 2.53
N ALA A 357 13.06 -21.83 1.91
CA ALA A 357 12.99 -20.38 2.04
C ALA A 357 12.60 -20.00 3.47
N ARG A 358 13.58 -19.58 4.24
CA ARG A 358 13.45 -19.11 5.63
C ARG A 358 13.40 -17.60 5.73
N PHE A 359 14.09 -16.88 4.83
CA PHE A 359 14.26 -15.43 4.90
C PHE A 359 13.54 -14.73 3.75
N PHE A 360 12.58 -13.87 4.09
CA PHE A 360 11.94 -12.98 3.15
C PHE A 360 12.55 -11.58 3.28
N ILE A 361 13.28 -11.12 2.26
CA ILE A 361 14.00 -9.86 2.29
C ILE A 361 13.35 -8.88 1.32
N GLY A 362 12.89 -7.73 1.82
CA GLY A 362 12.17 -6.81 0.99
C GLY A 362 12.21 -5.35 1.40
N ASN A 363 11.57 -4.54 0.57
CA ASN A 363 11.38 -3.12 0.84
C ASN A 363 9.94 -2.87 1.35
N PRO A 364 9.75 -2.15 2.47
CA PRO A 364 8.42 -1.87 3.02
C PRO A 364 7.48 -1.14 2.06
N GLN A 365 8.00 -0.31 1.16
CA GLN A 365 7.18 0.39 0.18
C GLN A 365 6.57 -0.55 -0.87
N THR A 366 7.28 -1.62 -1.21
CA THR A 366 6.82 -2.62 -2.18
C THR A 366 5.98 -3.70 -1.51
N GLY A 367 6.36 -4.13 -0.30
CA GLY A 367 5.76 -5.25 0.43
C GLY A 367 4.80 -4.86 1.54
N GLY A 368 4.65 -3.57 1.84
CA GLY A 368 3.85 -3.11 2.99
C GLY A 368 2.33 -3.13 2.79
N TYR A 369 1.86 -3.50 1.60
CA TYR A 369 0.42 -3.53 1.30
C TYR A 369 -0.01 -4.90 0.78
N GLY A 370 -0.94 -5.53 1.50
CA GLY A 370 -1.77 -6.65 1.02
C GLY A 370 -1.01 -7.93 0.63
N ILE A 371 0.17 -8.17 1.17
CA ILE A 371 0.85 -9.45 1.07
C ILE A 371 0.47 -10.26 2.31
N THR A 372 0.09 -11.49 2.11
CA THR A 372 0.01 -12.51 3.17
C THR A 372 1.30 -13.30 3.13
N LEU A 373 2.05 -13.33 4.22
CA LEU A 373 3.32 -14.05 4.36
C LEU A 373 3.19 -15.08 5.48
#